data_244d9f18c9b4d46fcd3ee6bd26a8ff0a
#
_entry.id   244d9f18c9b4d46fcd3ee6bd26a8ff0a
#
_cell.length_a   1.000
_cell.length_b   1.000
_cell.length_c   1.000
_cell.angle_alpha   90.00
_cell.angle_beta   90.00
_cell.angle_gamma   90.00
#
_symmetry.space_group_name_H-M   'P 1'
#
loop_
_entity.id
_entity.type
_entity.pdbx_description
1 polymer ?
#
loop_
_entity_poly.entity_id
_entity_poly.type
_entity_poly.pdbx_seq_one_letter_code
_entity_poly.pdbx_strand_id
1 'polypeptide(L)'
;TYFGLCPFHNEKTGSFSVSPNKQMYYCFGCGAGGNVFTFLMQYENYTFTEAMQVLADRAGIELPKQEMTGAQKREADKRTKLLEINKEAAKYFYKLLRSPRGEKAYAYFRKRELSDETMRKFGLGYSDQYSDDLYRYLRHVGYDDALLKESGLVSIDEVRGGHDKFWNRAMFPIMDVHNRVIGFGGRVMGEGEPKYLNSPETKIFDKSRNLYGLNIARTTRKPQLLLCEGYMDVIALHQAGFDNAVASLGTSLTSGHASLLKRYTKEVYLTYDSDGAGVKAALRAIPILKEVGIITKVINMQPYKDPDEFIKALGTEEYQKRIDQAENSFLFEIRMLEQNYDMNDPESKTAFYNETARRLLAFPEELERNNYIQAVADKYRIGFEDLRKLVNNLAMAGSGIKKAAPLKSGIHEKKKEDGMKQSQKLLLTWLIEDTRLFDSIKGWITEEDFTEPLYRKAAQELFTQYGAVSYTHLTLPTICSV
;
A
#
# COMPACT_ATOMS: atom_id res chain seq x y z
N THR A 1 11.79 -2.06 -40.77
CA THR A 1 12.19 -1.65 -39.41
C THR A 1 11.88 -0.16 -39.26
N TYR A 2 11.20 0.18 -38.21
CA TYR A 2 10.86 1.57 -37.86
C TYR A 2 11.77 2.03 -36.73
N PHE A 3 12.13 3.33 -36.71
CA PHE A 3 12.91 3.94 -35.66
C PHE A 3 12.14 5.10 -35.05
N GLY A 4 12.25 5.28 -33.73
CA GLY A 4 11.59 6.37 -33.01
C GLY A 4 12.28 6.64 -31.67
N LEU A 5 11.70 7.59 -30.91
CA LEU A 5 12.13 7.85 -29.54
C LEU A 5 11.71 6.71 -28.63
N CYS A 6 12.57 6.34 -27.71
CA CYS A 6 12.32 5.24 -26.79
C CYS A 6 11.25 5.61 -25.75
N PRO A 7 10.22 4.78 -25.53
CA PRO A 7 9.23 5.03 -24.48
C PRO A 7 9.75 4.67 -23.07
N PHE A 8 10.91 4.03 -22.96
CA PHE A 8 11.46 3.53 -21.69
C PHE A 8 12.55 4.41 -21.09
N HIS A 9 13.13 5.36 -21.87
CA HIS A 9 14.10 6.34 -21.37
C HIS A 9 14.03 7.64 -22.18
N ASN A 10 14.53 8.72 -21.59
CA ASN A 10 14.55 10.02 -22.26
C ASN A 10 15.75 10.11 -23.22
N GLU A 11 15.46 10.42 -24.49
CA GLU A 11 16.46 10.66 -25.53
C GLU A 11 15.99 11.74 -26.52
N LYS A 12 16.94 12.38 -27.20
CA LYS A 12 16.66 13.40 -28.24
C LYS A 12 16.74 12.84 -29.65
N THR A 13 17.41 11.71 -29.84
CA THR A 13 17.60 11.02 -31.13
C THR A 13 17.02 9.62 -31.01
N GLY A 14 16.27 9.19 -32.03
CA GLY A 14 15.58 7.90 -31.99
C GLY A 14 16.53 6.71 -31.98
N SER A 15 16.59 6.00 -30.86
CA SER A 15 17.33 4.73 -30.73
C SER A 15 16.42 3.51 -30.57
N PHE A 16 15.11 3.70 -30.57
CA PHE A 16 14.12 2.64 -30.42
C PHE A 16 13.74 2.08 -31.79
N SER A 17 14.08 0.82 -32.01
CA SER A 17 13.84 0.09 -33.26
C SER A 17 12.69 -0.89 -33.09
N VAL A 18 11.76 -0.91 -34.04
CA VAL A 18 10.66 -1.88 -34.14
C VAL A 18 10.77 -2.63 -35.46
N SER A 19 10.83 -3.94 -35.40
CA SER A 19 10.87 -4.82 -36.58
C SER A 19 9.59 -5.66 -36.66
N PRO A 20 8.62 -5.27 -37.52
CA PRO A 20 7.38 -6.04 -37.69
C PRO A 20 7.63 -7.47 -38.15
N ASN A 21 8.58 -7.69 -39.05
CA ASN A 21 8.91 -9.02 -39.58
C ASN A 21 9.46 -9.97 -38.51
N LYS A 22 10.19 -9.44 -37.54
CA LYS A 22 10.73 -10.22 -36.41
C LYS A 22 9.79 -10.22 -35.19
N GLN A 23 8.71 -9.44 -35.23
CA GLN A 23 7.79 -9.25 -34.11
C GLN A 23 8.51 -8.80 -32.81
N MET A 24 9.54 -7.95 -32.98
CA MET A 24 10.44 -7.53 -31.88
C MET A 24 10.72 -6.05 -31.92
N TYR A 25 11.02 -5.50 -30.74
CA TYR A 25 11.61 -4.18 -30.59
C TYR A 25 12.95 -4.28 -29.85
N TYR A 26 13.79 -3.28 -30.05
CA TYR A 26 15.06 -3.12 -29.34
C TYR A 26 15.45 -1.63 -29.30
N CYS A 27 15.85 -1.16 -28.12
CA CYS A 27 16.40 0.17 -27.94
C CYS A 27 17.93 0.11 -27.82
N PHE A 28 18.64 0.76 -28.72
CA PHE A 28 20.10 0.80 -28.70
C PHE A 28 20.65 1.75 -27.63
N GLY A 29 19.81 2.64 -27.04
CA GLY A 29 20.20 3.55 -25.96
C GLY A 29 20.16 2.90 -24.57
N CYS A 30 19.04 2.25 -24.20
CA CYS A 30 18.87 1.68 -22.87
C CYS A 30 18.85 0.14 -22.80
N GLY A 31 18.96 -0.54 -23.96
CA GLY A 31 18.96 -2.00 -24.03
C GLY A 31 17.59 -2.66 -23.86
N ALA A 32 16.52 -1.90 -23.67
CA ALA A 32 15.16 -2.44 -23.57
C ALA A 32 14.79 -3.15 -24.88
N GLY A 33 14.37 -4.42 -24.82
CA GLY A 33 14.04 -5.20 -26.00
C GLY A 33 13.16 -6.40 -25.69
N GLY A 34 12.50 -6.92 -26.71
CA GLY A 34 11.65 -8.08 -26.60
C GLY A 34 10.53 -8.12 -27.63
N ASN A 35 9.49 -8.89 -27.36
CA ASN A 35 8.28 -9.00 -28.16
C ASN A 35 7.14 -8.08 -27.63
N VAL A 36 5.97 -8.18 -28.22
CA VAL A 36 4.79 -7.38 -27.83
C VAL A 36 4.36 -7.61 -26.37
N PHE A 37 4.49 -8.85 -25.85
CA PHE A 37 4.20 -9.13 -24.45
C PHE A 37 5.17 -8.42 -23.53
N THR A 38 6.48 -8.55 -23.83
CA THR A 38 7.54 -7.86 -23.08
C THR A 38 7.35 -6.34 -23.12
N PHE A 39 6.94 -5.80 -24.28
CA PHE A 39 6.64 -4.37 -24.43
C PHE A 39 5.53 -3.93 -23.44
N LEU A 40 4.39 -4.63 -23.42
CA LEU A 40 3.29 -4.31 -22.52
C LEU A 40 3.67 -4.49 -21.02
N MET A 41 4.42 -5.56 -20.73
CA MET A 41 4.91 -5.79 -19.37
C MET A 41 5.82 -4.66 -18.89
N GLN A 42 6.67 -4.12 -19.76
CA GLN A 42 7.58 -3.03 -19.40
C GLN A 42 6.92 -1.65 -19.46
N TYR A 43 6.07 -1.40 -20.47
CA TYR A 43 5.46 -0.09 -20.68
C TYR A 43 4.29 0.17 -19.74
N GLU A 44 3.40 -0.82 -19.57
CA GLU A 44 2.19 -0.74 -18.76
C GLU A 44 2.38 -1.35 -17.35
N ASN A 45 3.58 -1.92 -17.08
CA ASN A 45 3.86 -2.68 -15.86
C ASN A 45 2.87 -3.84 -15.64
N TYR A 46 2.46 -4.51 -16.70
CA TYR A 46 1.61 -5.68 -16.62
C TYR A 46 2.39 -6.93 -16.23
N THR A 47 1.74 -7.86 -15.53
CA THR A 47 2.19 -9.24 -15.47
C THR A 47 2.02 -9.90 -16.84
N PHE A 48 2.68 -11.02 -17.06
CA PHE A 48 2.52 -11.78 -18.32
C PHE A 48 1.06 -12.15 -18.60
N THR A 49 0.33 -12.57 -17.57
CA THR A 49 -1.11 -12.93 -17.69
C THR A 49 -1.97 -11.72 -18.06
N GLU A 50 -1.71 -10.55 -17.46
CA GLU A 50 -2.41 -9.30 -17.80
C GLU A 50 -2.10 -8.86 -19.23
N ALA A 51 -0.84 -8.91 -19.65
CA ALA A 51 -0.44 -8.60 -21.01
C ALA A 51 -1.08 -9.56 -22.03
N MET A 52 -1.15 -10.84 -21.71
CA MET A 52 -1.80 -11.85 -22.53
C MET A 52 -3.30 -11.57 -22.68
N GLN A 53 -4.01 -11.24 -21.60
CA GLN A 53 -5.42 -10.91 -21.64
C GLN A 53 -5.71 -9.69 -22.52
N VAL A 54 -4.94 -8.60 -22.30
CA VAL A 54 -5.09 -7.35 -23.09
C VAL A 54 -4.85 -7.57 -24.59
N LEU A 55 -3.84 -8.38 -24.92
CA LEU A 55 -3.55 -8.70 -26.34
C LEU A 55 -4.59 -9.61 -26.94
N ALA A 56 -5.10 -10.58 -26.20
CA ALA A 56 -6.17 -11.47 -26.65
C ALA A 56 -7.46 -10.67 -26.92
N ASP A 57 -7.86 -9.80 -25.97
CA ASP A 57 -9.03 -8.93 -26.13
C ASP A 57 -8.90 -8.02 -27.36
N ARG A 58 -7.69 -7.46 -27.57
CA ARG A 58 -7.41 -6.61 -28.74
C ARG A 58 -7.42 -7.37 -30.05
N ALA A 59 -6.99 -8.61 -30.04
CA ALA A 59 -6.96 -9.48 -31.23
C ALA A 59 -8.30 -10.21 -31.49
N GLY A 60 -9.28 -10.07 -30.61
CA GLY A 60 -10.54 -10.83 -30.67
C GLY A 60 -10.34 -12.34 -30.44
N ILE A 61 -9.26 -12.73 -29.78
CA ILE A 61 -8.94 -14.13 -29.48
C ILE A 61 -9.48 -14.47 -28.10
N GLU A 62 -10.40 -15.44 -28.03
CA GLU A 62 -10.80 -16.01 -26.75
C GLU A 62 -9.70 -16.90 -26.22
N LEU A 63 -9.12 -16.51 -25.06
CA LEU A 63 -8.17 -17.36 -24.35
C LEU A 63 -8.89 -18.63 -23.85
N PRO A 64 -8.19 -19.80 -23.82
CA PRO A 64 -8.75 -20.99 -23.24
C PRO A 64 -9.23 -20.69 -21.82
N LYS A 65 -10.54 -20.74 -21.63
CA LYS A 65 -11.13 -20.60 -20.29
C LYS A 65 -10.78 -21.89 -19.55
N GLN A 66 -10.01 -21.75 -18.45
CA GLN A 66 -9.99 -22.83 -17.48
C GLN A 66 -11.45 -23.18 -17.20
N GLU A 67 -11.80 -24.46 -17.24
CA GLU A 67 -13.15 -24.92 -16.91
C GLU A 67 -13.47 -24.45 -15.48
N MET A 68 -14.12 -23.28 -15.38
CA MET A 68 -14.54 -22.72 -14.11
C MET A 68 -15.71 -23.56 -13.60
N THR A 69 -15.63 -23.98 -12.36
CA THR A 69 -16.78 -24.58 -11.68
C THR A 69 -17.95 -23.60 -11.69
N GLY A 70 -19.19 -24.11 -11.62
CA GLY A 70 -20.38 -23.26 -11.58
C GLY A 70 -20.33 -22.18 -10.46
N ALA A 71 -19.68 -22.50 -9.34
CA ALA A 71 -19.44 -21.54 -8.24
C ALA A 71 -18.45 -20.44 -8.63
N GLN A 72 -17.33 -20.77 -9.27
CA GLN A 72 -16.34 -19.80 -9.74
C GLN A 72 -16.91 -18.86 -10.81
N LYS A 73 -17.76 -19.38 -11.70
CA LYS A 73 -18.45 -18.57 -12.72
C LYS A 73 -19.40 -17.56 -12.06
N ARG A 74 -20.23 -18.00 -11.11
CA ARG A 74 -21.12 -17.10 -10.36
C ARG A 74 -20.36 -16.02 -9.61
N GLU A 75 -19.20 -16.35 -9.03
CA GLU A 75 -18.34 -15.39 -8.33
C GLU A 75 -17.73 -14.37 -9.28
N ALA A 76 -17.26 -14.79 -10.47
CA ALA A 76 -16.74 -13.91 -11.50
C ALA A 76 -17.83 -12.97 -12.04
N ASP A 77 -19.03 -13.49 -12.32
CA ASP A 77 -20.18 -12.69 -12.76
C ASP A 77 -20.57 -11.66 -11.71
N LYS A 78 -20.55 -12.04 -10.43
CA LYS A 78 -20.83 -11.13 -9.32
C LYS A 78 -19.81 -10.01 -9.21
N ARG A 79 -18.52 -10.35 -9.31
CA ARG A 79 -17.43 -9.38 -9.33
C ARG A 79 -17.59 -8.37 -10.48
N THR A 80 -17.95 -8.84 -11.66
CA THR A 80 -18.23 -7.99 -12.83
C THR A 80 -19.38 -7.03 -12.55
N LYS A 81 -20.50 -7.50 -11.99
CA LYS A 81 -21.63 -6.65 -11.61
C LYS A 81 -21.27 -5.59 -10.57
N LEU A 82 -20.45 -5.93 -9.57
CA LEU A 82 -19.98 -4.95 -8.58
C LEU A 82 -19.13 -3.85 -9.21
N LEU A 83 -18.28 -4.18 -10.19
CA LEU A 83 -17.51 -3.18 -10.95
C LEU A 83 -18.42 -2.29 -11.80
N GLU A 84 -19.47 -2.83 -12.40
CA GLU A 84 -20.46 -2.08 -13.16
C GLU A 84 -21.23 -1.10 -12.25
N ILE A 85 -21.68 -1.55 -11.07
CA ILE A 85 -22.32 -0.68 -10.05
C ILE A 85 -21.41 0.47 -9.66
N ASN A 86 -20.14 0.20 -9.35
CA ASN A 86 -19.20 1.25 -8.98
C ASN A 86 -18.94 2.23 -10.13
N LYS A 87 -18.87 1.73 -11.36
CA LYS A 87 -18.74 2.57 -12.57
C LYS A 87 -19.95 3.47 -12.75
N GLU A 88 -21.16 2.96 -12.58
CA GLU A 88 -22.39 3.76 -12.66
C GLU A 88 -22.49 4.79 -11.53
N ALA A 89 -22.14 4.39 -10.29
CA ALA A 89 -22.08 5.33 -9.16
C ALA A 89 -21.06 6.45 -9.39
N ALA A 90 -19.87 6.12 -9.92
CA ALA A 90 -18.86 7.13 -10.27
C ALA A 90 -19.37 8.12 -11.32
N LYS A 91 -20.05 7.64 -12.37
CA LYS A 91 -20.68 8.52 -13.39
C LYS A 91 -21.76 9.41 -12.77
N TYR A 92 -22.56 8.85 -11.87
CA TYR A 92 -23.60 9.59 -11.17
C TYR A 92 -23.01 10.71 -10.32
N PHE A 93 -22.06 10.43 -9.46
CA PHE A 93 -21.36 11.42 -8.62
C PHE A 93 -20.65 12.47 -9.48
N TYR A 94 -20.01 12.05 -10.58
CA TYR A 94 -19.31 12.95 -11.49
C TYR A 94 -20.27 13.96 -12.14
N LYS A 95 -21.44 13.51 -12.63
CA LYS A 95 -22.48 14.35 -13.21
C LYS A 95 -23.08 15.28 -12.16
N LEU A 96 -23.33 14.76 -10.96
CA LEU A 96 -23.94 15.52 -9.86
C LEU A 96 -23.04 16.69 -9.42
N LEU A 97 -21.72 16.49 -9.33
CA LEU A 97 -20.77 17.57 -9.02
C LEU A 97 -20.88 18.73 -10.01
N ARG A 98 -21.21 18.45 -11.29
CA ARG A 98 -21.28 19.42 -12.39
C ARG A 98 -22.70 19.96 -12.65
N SER A 99 -23.63 19.58 -11.81
CA SER A 99 -25.00 20.08 -11.80
C SER A 99 -25.18 21.21 -10.79
N PRO A 100 -26.28 21.97 -10.82
CA PRO A 100 -26.59 22.97 -9.80
C PRO A 100 -26.60 22.40 -8.37
N ARG A 101 -26.98 21.14 -8.20
CA ARG A 101 -26.96 20.45 -6.89
C ARG A 101 -25.55 20.27 -6.32
N GLY A 102 -24.52 20.23 -7.18
CA GLY A 102 -23.11 20.03 -6.82
C GLY A 102 -22.32 21.31 -6.53
N GLU A 103 -22.93 22.50 -6.63
CA GLU A 103 -22.25 23.79 -6.54
C GLU A 103 -21.37 23.94 -5.29
N LYS A 104 -21.86 23.54 -4.13
CA LYS A 104 -21.09 23.59 -2.87
C LYS A 104 -19.83 22.71 -2.90
N ALA A 105 -19.94 21.51 -3.44
CA ALA A 105 -18.80 20.59 -3.56
C ALA A 105 -17.83 21.07 -4.65
N TYR A 106 -18.33 21.60 -5.75
CA TYR A 106 -17.50 22.22 -6.77
C TYR A 106 -16.73 23.42 -6.22
N ALA A 107 -17.38 24.31 -5.48
CA ALA A 107 -16.75 25.46 -4.82
C ALA A 107 -15.67 24.98 -3.79
N TYR A 108 -15.91 23.88 -3.08
CA TYR A 108 -14.91 23.29 -2.20
C TYR A 108 -13.65 22.90 -2.97
N PHE A 109 -13.78 22.19 -4.10
CA PHE A 109 -12.61 21.80 -4.89
C PHE A 109 -11.91 23.01 -5.50
N ARG A 110 -12.66 24.04 -5.94
CA ARG A 110 -12.08 25.30 -6.42
C ARG A 110 -11.35 26.08 -5.31
N LYS A 111 -11.89 26.09 -4.08
CA LYS A 111 -11.19 26.67 -2.91
C LYS A 111 -9.90 25.93 -2.59
N ARG A 112 -9.81 24.65 -2.93
CA ARG A 112 -8.58 23.86 -2.87
C ARG A 112 -7.68 24.06 -4.09
N GLU A 113 -8.02 25.00 -4.97
CA GLU A 113 -7.27 25.38 -6.16
C GLU A 113 -7.16 24.27 -7.23
N LEU A 114 -8.06 23.28 -7.19
CA LEU A 114 -8.07 22.22 -8.20
C LEU A 114 -8.61 22.74 -9.53
N SER A 115 -7.90 22.46 -10.62
CA SER A 115 -8.33 22.74 -11.97
C SER A 115 -9.42 21.77 -12.43
N ASP A 116 -10.21 22.20 -13.43
CA ASP A 116 -11.23 21.32 -14.04
C ASP A 116 -10.60 20.08 -14.69
N GLU A 117 -9.40 20.23 -15.24
CA GLU A 117 -8.64 19.13 -15.81
C GLU A 117 -8.28 18.10 -14.75
N THR A 118 -7.77 18.54 -13.61
CA THR A 118 -7.43 17.68 -12.46
C THR A 118 -8.67 16.99 -11.92
N MET A 119 -9.77 17.74 -11.73
CA MET A 119 -11.05 17.15 -11.28
C MET A 119 -11.58 16.10 -12.26
N ARG A 120 -11.39 16.29 -13.58
CA ARG A 120 -11.73 15.28 -14.59
C ARG A 120 -10.80 14.08 -14.56
N LYS A 121 -9.48 14.33 -14.49
CA LYS A 121 -8.45 13.27 -14.44
C LYS A 121 -8.70 12.28 -13.32
N PHE A 122 -9.07 12.78 -12.13
CA PHE A 122 -9.35 11.95 -10.95
C PHE A 122 -10.81 11.51 -10.85
N GLY A 123 -11.69 11.94 -11.76
CA GLY A 123 -13.10 11.57 -11.77
C GLY A 123 -13.86 12.09 -10.55
N LEU A 124 -13.44 13.24 -9.98
CA LEU A 124 -14.03 13.77 -8.75
C LEU A 124 -15.52 14.02 -8.90
N GLY A 125 -16.27 13.70 -7.85
CA GLY A 125 -17.72 13.72 -7.82
C GLY A 125 -18.30 14.34 -6.55
N TYR A 126 -19.61 14.30 -6.46
CA TYR A 126 -20.36 14.71 -5.28
C TYR A 126 -21.49 13.73 -5.00
N SER A 127 -21.71 13.40 -3.76
CA SER A 127 -22.88 12.69 -3.27
C SER A 127 -23.75 13.68 -2.49
N ASP A 128 -25.03 13.77 -2.89
CA ASP A 128 -25.95 14.80 -2.40
C ASP A 128 -26.26 14.68 -0.90
N GLN A 129 -26.90 15.70 -0.39
CA GLN A 129 -27.37 15.77 1.00
C GLN A 129 -28.52 14.78 1.32
N TYR A 130 -29.18 14.22 0.30
CA TYR A 130 -30.23 13.24 0.46
C TYR A 130 -29.64 11.84 0.65
N SER A 131 -30.09 11.16 1.69
CA SER A 131 -29.50 9.90 2.13
C SER A 131 -29.89 8.65 1.31
N ASP A 132 -30.67 8.81 0.27
CA ASP A 132 -31.16 7.71 -0.58
C ASP A 132 -31.10 8.01 -2.09
N ASP A 133 -30.42 9.09 -2.48
CA ASP A 133 -30.38 9.60 -3.83
C ASP A 133 -29.67 8.63 -4.80
N LEU A 134 -28.49 8.13 -4.43
CA LEU A 134 -27.77 7.13 -5.20
C LEU A 134 -28.52 5.78 -5.21
N TYR A 135 -29.09 5.37 -4.07
CA TYR A 135 -29.85 4.13 -3.97
C TYR A 135 -31.02 4.13 -4.97
N ARG A 136 -31.85 5.19 -4.99
CA ARG A 136 -32.97 5.32 -5.94
C ARG A 136 -32.47 5.28 -7.39
N TYR A 137 -31.38 5.97 -7.68
CA TYR A 137 -30.78 5.96 -9.01
C TYR A 137 -30.38 4.55 -9.44
N LEU A 138 -29.62 3.83 -8.60
CA LEU A 138 -29.14 2.48 -8.94
C LEU A 138 -30.28 1.45 -9.04
N ARG A 139 -31.32 1.60 -8.22
CA ARG A 139 -32.57 0.80 -8.32
C ARG A 139 -33.30 1.07 -9.65
N HIS A 140 -33.36 2.33 -10.08
CA HIS A 140 -33.93 2.69 -11.37
C HIS A 140 -33.14 2.12 -12.56
N VAL A 141 -31.81 2.04 -12.45
CA VAL A 141 -30.95 1.38 -13.44
C VAL A 141 -31.19 -0.14 -13.51
N GLY A 142 -31.75 -0.73 -12.45
CA GLY A 142 -32.16 -2.15 -12.45
C GLY A 142 -31.32 -3.06 -11.53
N TYR A 143 -30.47 -2.51 -10.66
CA TYR A 143 -29.72 -3.31 -9.69
C TYR A 143 -30.59 -3.68 -8.50
N ASP A 144 -30.49 -4.94 -8.03
CA ASP A 144 -31.21 -5.43 -6.87
C ASP A 144 -30.50 -5.04 -5.54
N ASP A 145 -31.28 -5.11 -4.45
CA ASP A 145 -30.82 -4.71 -3.11
C ASP A 145 -29.66 -5.57 -2.60
N ALA A 146 -29.60 -6.85 -2.95
CA ALA A 146 -28.54 -7.75 -2.51
C ALA A 146 -27.18 -7.31 -3.11
N LEU A 147 -27.15 -7.00 -4.41
CA LEU A 147 -25.96 -6.49 -5.09
C LEU A 147 -25.56 -5.11 -4.59
N LEU A 148 -26.54 -4.21 -4.35
CA LEU A 148 -26.28 -2.87 -3.83
C LEU A 148 -25.67 -2.91 -2.42
N LYS A 149 -26.17 -3.80 -1.56
CA LYS A 149 -25.60 -4.03 -0.23
C LYS A 149 -24.14 -4.52 -0.31
N GLU A 150 -23.87 -5.49 -1.20
CA GLU A 150 -22.53 -6.05 -1.40
C GLU A 150 -21.55 -5.06 -2.06
N SER A 151 -22.04 -4.08 -2.83
CA SER A 151 -21.19 -3.03 -3.38
C SER A 151 -20.54 -2.14 -2.33
N GLY A 152 -21.10 -2.13 -1.10
CA GLY A 152 -20.66 -1.26 -0.03
C GLY A 152 -21.03 0.21 -0.20
N LEU A 153 -21.85 0.56 -1.20
CA LEU A 153 -22.34 1.93 -1.45
C LEU A 153 -23.61 2.23 -0.68
N VAL A 154 -24.42 1.21 -0.39
CA VAL A 154 -25.74 1.32 0.20
C VAL A 154 -25.82 0.42 1.43
N SER A 155 -26.55 0.87 2.44
CA SER A 155 -27.02 0.06 3.55
C SER A 155 -28.50 -0.21 3.37
N ILE A 156 -28.95 -1.44 3.59
CA ILE A 156 -30.34 -1.85 3.46
C ILE A 156 -30.85 -2.18 4.88
N ASP A 157 -31.84 -1.46 5.32
CA ASP A 157 -32.55 -1.67 6.57
C ASP A 157 -33.95 -2.22 6.26
N GLU A 158 -34.43 -3.20 7.03
CA GLU A 158 -35.75 -3.84 6.79
C GLU A 158 -36.94 -2.90 6.98
N VAL A 159 -36.77 -1.86 7.81
CA VAL A 159 -37.84 -0.91 8.14
C VAL A 159 -37.72 0.37 7.30
N ARG A 160 -36.50 0.89 7.14
CA ARG A 160 -36.22 2.18 6.49
C ARG A 160 -35.88 2.07 5.02
N GLY A 161 -35.67 0.86 4.52
CA GLY A 161 -35.25 0.63 3.14
C GLY A 161 -33.76 0.92 2.91
N GLY A 162 -33.41 1.16 1.65
CA GLY A 162 -32.02 1.45 1.27
C GLY A 162 -31.63 2.89 1.51
N HIS A 163 -30.43 3.09 2.02
CA HIS A 163 -29.84 4.42 2.20
C HIS A 163 -28.35 4.42 1.84
N ASP A 164 -27.88 5.56 1.36
CA ASP A 164 -26.52 5.76 0.87
C ASP A 164 -25.53 5.81 2.03
N LYS A 165 -24.40 5.10 1.91
CA LYS A 165 -23.29 5.23 2.86
C LYS A 165 -22.55 6.56 2.71
N PHE A 166 -22.50 7.07 1.49
CA PHE A 166 -21.90 8.35 1.17
C PHE A 166 -23.03 9.33 0.86
N TRP A 167 -23.32 10.21 1.76
CA TRP A 167 -24.25 11.33 1.57
C TRP A 167 -23.61 12.62 2.03
N ASN A 168 -23.91 13.71 1.34
CA ASN A 168 -23.31 15.03 1.55
C ASN A 168 -21.78 15.00 1.59
N ARG A 169 -21.15 14.37 0.56
CA ARG A 169 -19.69 14.20 0.51
C ARG A 169 -19.13 14.56 -0.86
N ALA A 170 -17.97 15.25 -0.85
CA ALA A 170 -17.08 15.30 -2.00
C ALA A 170 -16.48 13.90 -2.22
N MET A 171 -16.61 13.36 -3.44
CA MET A 171 -16.32 11.96 -3.75
C MET A 171 -15.01 11.80 -4.53
N PHE A 172 -14.23 10.83 -4.11
CA PHE A 172 -12.94 10.43 -4.68
C PHE A 172 -13.04 8.98 -5.13
N PRO A 173 -13.23 8.70 -6.43
CA PRO A 173 -13.21 7.33 -6.93
C PRO A 173 -11.85 6.69 -6.70
N ILE A 174 -11.85 5.48 -6.14
CA ILE A 174 -10.65 4.66 -5.96
C ILE A 174 -10.60 3.69 -7.13
N MET A 175 -9.51 3.74 -7.88
CA MET A 175 -9.32 2.92 -9.07
C MET A 175 -8.24 1.87 -8.83
N ASP A 176 -8.44 0.68 -9.41
CA ASP A 176 -7.39 -0.31 -9.53
C ASP A 176 -6.40 0.06 -10.65
N VAL A 177 -5.34 -0.71 -10.81
CA VAL A 177 -4.31 -0.48 -11.82
C VAL A 177 -4.82 -0.53 -13.27
N HIS A 178 -6.04 -1.03 -13.51
CA HIS A 178 -6.71 -1.08 -14.81
C HIS A 178 -7.72 0.06 -15.00
N ASN A 179 -7.71 1.09 -14.16
CA ASN A 179 -8.66 2.21 -14.16
C ASN A 179 -10.13 1.80 -13.93
N ARG A 180 -10.38 0.64 -13.28
CA ARG A 180 -11.73 0.24 -12.87
C ARG A 180 -12.00 0.81 -11.49
N VAL A 181 -13.19 1.39 -11.29
CA VAL A 181 -13.60 1.92 -9.99
C VAL A 181 -13.93 0.77 -9.05
N ILE A 182 -13.12 0.59 -8.02
CA ILE A 182 -13.25 -0.50 -7.04
C ILE A 182 -13.84 -0.04 -5.71
N GLY A 183 -13.87 1.27 -5.46
CA GLY A 183 -14.41 1.86 -4.24
C GLY A 183 -14.39 3.38 -4.30
N PHE A 184 -14.68 4.00 -3.16
CA PHE A 184 -14.74 5.45 -3.05
C PHE A 184 -14.20 5.92 -1.70
N GLY A 185 -13.56 7.09 -1.71
CA GLY A 185 -13.41 7.94 -0.56
C GLY A 185 -14.45 9.06 -0.61
N GLY A 186 -14.91 9.52 0.53
CA GLY A 186 -15.86 10.63 0.61
C GLY A 186 -15.52 11.58 1.75
N ARG A 187 -15.26 12.86 1.46
CA ARG A 187 -15.07 13.90 2.46
C ARG A 187 -16.38 14.61 2.74
N VAL A 188 -16.77 14.68 4.01
CA VAL A 188 -18.03 15.35 4.41
C VAL A 188 -18.01 16.83 4.01
N MET A 189 -19.15 17.31 3.50
CA MET A 189 -19.39 18.70 3.15
C MET A 189 -20.13 19.42 4.29
N GLY A 190 -19.38 20.15 5.12
CA GLY A 190 -19.90 20.80 6.33
C GLY A 190 -19.49 20.04 7.59
N GLU A 191 -20.32 20.15 8.63
CA GLU A 191 -20.15 19.44 9.90
C GLU A 191 -20.59 17.98 9.76
N GLY A 192 -19.87 17.05 10.35
CA GLY A 192 -20.18 15.62 10.36
C GLY A 192 -18.95 14.74 10.52
N GLU A 193 -19.15 13.57 11.10
CA GLU A 193 -18.10 12.56 11.31
C GLU A 193 -18.44 11.26 10.56
N PRO A 194 -17.43 10.53 10.10
CA PRO A 194 -16.02 10.91 10.04
C PRO A 194 -15.74 11.93 8.92
N LYS A 195 -14.71 12.80 9.11
CA LYS A 195 -14.28 13.78 8.10
C LYS A 195 -14.03 13.12 6.73
N TYR A 196 -13.35 11.98 6.72
CA TYR A 196 -13.18 11.12 5.54
C TYR A 196 -13.77 9.74 5.83
N LEU A 197 -14.58 9.26 4.90
CA LEU A 197 -15.15 7.92 4.91
C LEU A 197 -14.66 7.17 3.66
N ASN A 198 -14.19 5.94 3.83
CA ASN A 198 -13.83 5.06 2.74
C ASN A 198 -14.83 3.92 2.58
N SER A 199 -14.97 3.40 1.35
CA SER A 199 -15.73 2.18 1.11
C SER A 199 -15.29 1.09 2.09
N PRO A 200 -16.21 0.25 2.56
CA PRO A 200 -15.85 -0.97 3.30
C PRO A 200 -15.09 -1.92 2.39
N GLU A 201 -14.48 -2.96 2.98
CA GLU A 201 -13.95 -4.09 2.23
C GLU A 201 -15.07 -4.76 1.45
N THR A 202 -14.79 -5.10 0.19
CA THR A 202 -15.72 -5.81 -0.69
C THR A 202 -14.98 -6.85 -1.52
N LYS A 203 -15.67 -7.66 -2.30
CA LYS A 203 -15.06 -8.63 -3.21
C LYS A 203 -14.15 -8.01 -4.29
N ILE A 204 -14.27 -6.70 -4.52
CA ILE A 204 -13.49 -5.97 -5.51
C ILE A 204 -12.55 -4.93 -4.89
N PHE A 205 -12.64 -4.70 -3.60
CA PHE A 205 -11.87 -3.66 -2.90
C PHE A 205 -11.26 -4.17 -1.59
N ASP A 206 -9.95 -4.15 -1.53
CA ASP A 206 -9.12 -4.47 -0.35
C ASP A 206 -8.20 -3.26 -0.08
N LYS A 207 -8.46 -2.54 1.01
CA LYS A 207 -7.69 -1.35 1.40
C LYS A 207 -6.22 -1.64 1.64
N SER A 208 -5.91 -2.85 2.09
CA SER A 208 -4.54 -3.25 2.42
C SER A 208 -3.65 -3.52 1.21
N ARG A 209 -4.26 -3.60 0.01
CA ARG A 209 -3.59 -3.96 -1.25
C ARG A 209 -3.84 -2.97 -2.39
N ASN A 210 -4.46 -1.82 -2.09
CA ASN A 210 -4.73 -0.79 -3.09
C ASN A 210 -4.19 0.55 -2.62
N LEU A 211 -3.67 1.34 -3.55
CA LEU A 211 -3.14 2.67 -3.32
C LEU A 211 -3.86 3.66 -4.23
N TYR A 212 -4.27 4.79 -3.67
CA TYR A 212 -4.88 5.89 -4.43
C TYR A 212 -3.85 6.51 -5.37
N GLY A 213 -4.25 6.79 -6.59
CA GLY A 213 -3.38 7.39 -7.62
C GLY A 213 -2.44 6.41 -8.33
N LEU A 214 -2.34 5.14 -7.87
CA LEU A 214 -1.43 4.16 -8.47
C LEU A 214 -1.79 3.83 -9.93
N ASN A 215 -3.07 3.87 -10.29
CA ASN A 215 -3.52 3.70 -11.67
C ASN A 215 -2.88 4.69 -12.65
N ILE A 216 -2.52 5.88 -12.18
CA ILE A 216 -1.79 6.91 -12.95
C ILE A 216 -0.29 6.75 -12.73
N ALA A 217 0.13 6.67 -11.46
CA ALA A 217 1.54 6.66 -11.08
C ALA A 217 2.32 5.45 -11.62
N ARG A 218 1.66 4.32 -11.91
CA ARG A 218 2.30 3.11 -12.46
C ARG A 218 2.99 3.32 -13.81
N THR A 219 2.58 4.35 -14.58
CA THR A 219 3.15 4.67 -15.89
C THR A 219 4.14 5.84 -15.85
N THR A 220 4.46 6.34 -14.65
CA THR A 220 5.45 7.42 -14.50
C THR A 220 6.82 6.99 -14.99
N ARG A 221 7.57 7.95 -15.52
CA ARG A 221 8.99 7.76 -15.90
C ARG A 221 9.96 8.14 -14.79
N LYS A 222 9.44 8.61 -13.65
CA LYS A 222 10.27 8.95 -12.48
C LYS A 222 10.73 7.68 -11.79
N PRO A 223 11.98 7.62 -11.29
CA PRO A 223 12.54 6.41 -10.70
C PRO A 223 11.89 6.03 -9.36
N GLN A 224 11.35 7.03 -8.63
CA GLN A 224 10.73 6.85 -7.33
C GLN A 224 9.23 7.08 -7.36
N LEU A 225 8.49 6.48 -6.43
CA LEU A 225 7.14 6.88 -6.09
C LEU A 225 7.11 7.76 -4.83
N LEU A 226 6.21 8.73 -4.82
CA LEU A 226 5.96 9.61 -3.66
C LEU A 226 4.77 9.03 -2.89
N LEU A 227 4.98 8.66 -1.64
CA LEU A 227 3.93 8.10 -0.79
C LEU A 227 3.43 9.15 0.18
N CYS A 228 2.16 9.56 -0.02
CA CYS A 228 1.44 10.57 0.75
C CYS A 228 0.47 9.94 1.75
N GLU A 229 -0.13 10.74 2.63
CA GLU A 229 -1.14 10.29 3.57
C GLU A 229 -2.54 10.25 2.97
N GLY A 230 -2.91 11.24 2.14
CA GLY A 230 -4.29 11.45 1.75
C GLY A 230 -4.55 11.69 0.27
N TYR A 231 -5.84 11.70 -0.06
CA TYR A 231 -6.32 11.93 -1.43
C TYR A 231 -5.91 13.28 -1.99
N MET A 232 -6.02 14.33 -1.14
CA MET A 232 -5.76 15.70 -1.58
C MET A 232 -4.29 15.92 -1.90
N ASP A 233 -3.38 15.32 -1.13
CA ASP A 233 -1.94 15.42 -1.37
C ASP A 233 -1.57 14.81 -2.71
N VAL A 234 -2.10 13.61 -3.00
CA VAL A 234 -1.89 12.95 -4.30
C VAL A 234 -2.42 13.83 -5.43
N ILE A 235 -3.64 14.35 -5.32
CA ILE A 235 -4.27 15.17 -6.36
C ILE A 235 -3.47 16.46 -6.59
N ALA A 236 -3.06 17.13 -5.51
CA ALA A 236 -2.26 18.36 -5.57
C ALA A 236 -0.89 18.11 -6.22
N LEU A 237 -0.21 17.04 -5.83
CA LEU A 237 1.06 16.65 -6.45
C LEU A 237 0.91 16.32 -7.93
N HIS A 238 -0.11 15.56 -8.32
CA HIS A 238 -0.38 15.29 -9.73
C HIS A 238 -0.69 16.55 -10.53
N GLN A 239 -1.44 17.48 -9.96
CA GLN A 239 -1.72 18.78 -10.58
C GLN A 239 -0.43 19.60 -10.77
N ALA A 240 0.48 19.50 -9.81
CA ALA A 240 1.78 20.14 -9.85
C ALA A 240 2.81 19.42 -10.78
N GLY A 241 2.42 18.35 -11.48
CA GLY A 241 3.29 17.60 -12.40
C GLY A 241 4.08 16.45 -11.76
N PHE A 242 3.81 16.13 -10.51
CA PHE A 242 4.38 14.95 -9.84
C PHE A 242 3.45 13.75 -10.01
N ASP A 243 3.45 13.16 -11.22
CA ASP A 243 2.60 12.06 -11.65
C ASP A 243 2.91 10.71 -10.98
N ASN A 244 3.89 10.68 -10.11
CA ASN A 244 4.37 9.53 -9.34
C ASN A 244 3.86 9.49 -7.89
N ALA A 245 2.87 10.32 -7.53
CA ALA A 245 2.32 10.37 -6.18
C ALA A 245 1.21 9.32 -5.97
N VAL A 246 1.25 8.65 -4.80
CA VAL A 246 0.26 7.66 -4.36
C VAL A 246 -0.04 7.84 -2.87
N ALA A 247 -1.18 7.35 -2.39
CA ALA A 247 -1.49 7.35 -0.96
C ALA A 247 -2.15 6.05 -0.50
N SER A 248 -2.01 5.73 0.77
CA SER A 248 -2.80 4.71 1.43
C SER A 248 -4.26 5.17 1.62
N LEU A 249 -5.17 4.23 1.85
CA LEU A 249 -6.62 4.47 1.82
C LEU A 249 -7.20 4.58 3.25
N GLY A 250 -6.69 5.54 4.03
CA GLY A 250 -7.12 5.76 5.41
C GLY A 250 -6.70 4.63 6.36
N THR A 251 -5.64 3.92 6.02
CA THR A 251 -5.00 2.88 6.83
C THR A 251 -3.49 3.14 6.87
N SER A 252 -2.81 2.65 7.89
CA SER A 252 -1.35 2.61 7.88
C SER A 252 -0.85 1.77 6.69
N LEU A 253 0.37 2.04 6.23
CA LEU A 253 1.01 1.22 5.20
C LEU A 253 1.08 -0.24 5.67
N THR A 254 0.78 -1.17 4.76
CA THR A 254 0.78 -2.62 5.02
C THR A 254 1.87 -3.31 4.20
N SER A 255 2.20 -4.57 4.55
CA SER A 255 3.07 -5.42 3.72
C SER A 255 2.48 -5.66 2.32
N GLY A 256 1.14 -5.69 2.20
CA GLY A 256 0.44 -5.76 0.90
C GLY A 256 0.71 -4.54 0.03
N HIS A 257 0.67 -3.33 0.62
CA HIS A 257 1.04 -2.09 -0.07
C HIS A 257 2.52 -2.09 -0.49
N ALA A 258 3.42 -2.51 0.40
CA ALA A 258 4.84 -2.57 0.11
C ALA A 258 5.15 -3.55 -1.04
N SER A 259 4.52 -4.73 -1.03
CA SER A 259 4.63 -5.72 -2.11
C SER A 259 4.07 -5.18 -3.44
N LEU A 260 3.00 -4.39 -3.38
CA LEU A 260 2.44 -3.73 -4.56
C LEU A 260 3.39 -2.66 -5.10
N LEU A 261 3.92 -1.76 -4.24
CA LEU A 261 4.88 -0.73 -4.62
C LEU A 261 6.15 -1.32 -5.26
N LYS A 262 6.66 -2.44 -4.72
CA LYS A 262 7.84 -3.14 -5.23
C LYS A 262 7.73 -3.55 -6.69
N ARG A 263 6.52 -3.78 -7.20
CA ARG A 263 6.28 -4.12 -8.62
C ARG A 263 6.55 -2.92 -9.54
N TYR A 264 6.43 -1.70 -9.04
CA TYR A 264 6.47 -0.48 -9.85
C TYR A 264 7.71 0.38 -9.63
N THR A 265 8.38 0.24 -8.48
CA THR A 265 9.57 1.03 -8.17
C THR A 265 10.54 0.29 -7.25
N LYS A 266 11.79 0.75 -7.28
CA LYS A 266 12.82 0.36 -6.30
C LYS A 266 12.96 1.39 -5.18
N GLU A 267 12.40 2.59 -5.36
CA GLU A 267 12.55 3.71 -4.43
C GLU A 267 11.19 4.31 -4.07
N VAL A 268 10.94 4.54 -2.79
CA VAL A 268 9.76 5.24 -2.27
C VAL A 268 10.21 6.39 -1.39
N TYR A 269 9.69 7.58 -1.69
CA TYR A 269 9.94 8.77 -0.88
C TYR A 269 8.68 9.09 -0.09
N LEU A 270 8.80 9.08 1.23
CA LEU A 270 7.71 9.40 2.15
C LEU A 270 7.53 10.91 2.21
N THR A 271 6.33 11.37 1.90
CA THR A 271 5.91 12.77 1.97
C THR A 271 4.66 12.87 2.84
N TYR A 272 4.78 12.41 4.09
CA TYR A 272 3.74 12.43 5.10
C TYR A 272 3.69 13.79 5.81
N ASP A 273 2.58 14.07 6.50
CA ASP A 273 2.41 15.30 7.26
C ASP A 273 3.62 15.55 8.18
N SER A 274 4.03 16.81 8.30
CA SER A 274 5.17 17.19 9.14
C SER A 274 4.87 17.21 10.64
N ASP A 275 3.64 16.84 11.04
CA ASP A 275 3.23 16.75 12.43
C ASP A 275 3.66 15.42 13.09
N GLY A 276 3.45 15.31 14.41
CA GLY A 276 3.85 14.13 15.16
C GLY A 276 3.12 12.84 14.76
N ALA A 277 1.95 12.92 14.12
CA ALA A 277 1.22 11.76 13.61
C ALA A 277 1.85 11.25 12.32
N GLY A 278 2.19 12.16 11.39
CA GLY A 278 2.88 11.82 10.13
C GLY A 278 4.28 11.28 10.36
N VAL A 279 5.05 11.87 11.31
CA VAL A 279 6.36 11.34 11.72
C VAL A 279 6.23 9.89 12.23
N LYS A 280 5.24 9.61 13.09
CA LYS A 280 4.99 8.23 13.58
C LYS A 280 4.55 7.29 12.45
N ALA A 281 3.81 7.80 11.48
CA ALA A 281 3.42 7.02 10.30
C ALA A 281 4.63 6.69 9.42
N ALA A 282 5.55 7.66 9.20
CA ALA A 282 6.80 7.44 8.48
C ALA A 282 7.68 6.37 9.16
N LEU A 283 7.89 6.50 10.47
CA LEU A 283 8.67 5.52 11.25
C LEU A 283 8.07 4.10 11.22
N ARG A 284 6.76 3.96 11.06
CA ARG A 284 6.10 2.63 10.86
C ARG A 284 6.24 2.13 9.44
N ALA A 285 6.22 3.02 8.44
CA ALA A 285 6.30 2.65 7.04
C ALA A 285 7.71 2.19 6.62
N ILE A 286 8.76 2.80 7.16
CA ILE A 286 10.16 2.52 6.80
C ILE A 286 10.51 1.02 6.93
N PRO A 287 10.30 0.34 8.08
CA PRO A 287 10.64 -1.08 8.20
C PRO A 287 9.85 -1.96 7.24
N ILE A 288 8.57 -1.66 6.98
CA ILE A 288 7.72 -2.41 6.06
C ILE A 288 8.25 -2.32 4.61
N LEU A 289 8.69 -1.14 4.18
CA LEU A 289 9.29 -0.93 2.86
C LEU A 289 10.66 -1.59 2.74
N LYS A 290 11.47 -1.52 3.81
CA LYS A 290 12.78 -2.16 3.88
C LYS A 290 12.68 -3.68 3.79
N GLU A 291 11.68 -4.29 4.41
CA GLU A 291 11.46 -5.75 4.41
C GLU A 291 11.31 -6.30 2.98
N VAL A 292 10.66 -5.57 2.09
CA VAL A 292 10.54 -5.95 0.67
C VAL A 292 11.71 -5.44 -0.21
N GLY A 293 12.73 -4.81 0.38
CA GLY A 293 13.90 -4.29 -0.31
C GLY A 293 13.63 -3.04 -1.15
N ILE A 294 12.75 -2.15 -0.69
CA ILE A 294 12.55 -0.81 -1.26
C ILE A 294 13.46 0.18 -0.55
N ILE A 295 14.22 0.95 -1.34
CA ILE A 295 15.00 2.08 -0.84
C ILE A 295 14.03 3.20 -0.44
N THR A 296 14.10 3.62 0.82
CA THR A 296 13.17 4.61 1.36
C THR A 296 13.91 5.88 1.75
N LYS A 297 13.36 7.03 1.33
CA LYS A 297 13.78 8.36 1.77
C LYS A 297 12.60 9.13 2.34
N VAL A 298 12.87 10.18 3.11
CA VAL A 298 11.84 11.04 3.72
C VAL A 298 12.04 12.48 3.25
N ILE A 299 10.97 13.08 2.74
CA ILE A 299 10.96 14.47 2.29
C ILE A 299 10.61 15.36 3.49
N ASN A 300 11.46 16.31 3.79
CA ASN A 300 11.19 17.31 4.83
C ASN A 300 10.43 18.50 4.24
N MET A 301 9.20 18.71 4.67
CA MET A 301 8.34 19.81 4.20
C MET A 301 8.28 20.98 5.18
N GLN A 302 8.95 20.89 6.34
CA GLN A 302 8.91 21.99 7.30
C GLN A 302 9.34 23.33 6.66
N PRO A 303 8.68 24.46 7.02
CA PRO A 303 7.66 24.59 8.10
C PRO A 303 6.23 24.25 7.72
N TYR A 304 5.96 23.82 6.47
CA TYR A 304 4.62 23.50 5.98
C TYR A 304 4.17 22.12 6.48
N LYS A 305 2.84 21.98 6.59
CA LYS A 305 2.24 20.78 7.15
C LYS A 305 2.30 19.60 6.18
N ASP A 306 1.83 19.79 4.97
CA ASP A 306 1.61 18.76 3.96
C ASP A 306 2.09 19.24 2.56
N PRO A 307 2.16 18.32 1.57
CA PRO A 307 2.60 18.67 0.20
C PRO A 307 1.71 19.71 -0.48
N ASP A 308 0.39 19.69 -0.24
CA ASP A 308 -0.56 20.65 -0.84
C ASP A 308 -0.24 22.07 -0.37
N GLU A 309 -0.07 22.25 0.94
CA GLU A 309 0.29 23.54 1.53
C GLU A 309 1.68 24.01 1.06
N PHE A 310 2.67 23.12 1.03
CA PHE A 310 4.02 23.43 0.57
C PHE A 310 4.05 23.96 -0.86
N ILE A 311 3.40 23.23 -1.79
CA ILE A 311 3.40 23.60 -3.22
C ILE A 311 2.67 24.92 -3.46
N LYS A 312 1.58 25.17 -2.75
CA LYS A 312 0.86 26.46 -2.83
C LYS A 312 1.72 27.64 -2.36
N ALA A 313 2.51 27.42 -1.32
CA ALA A 313 3.34 28.48 -0.76
C ALA A 313 4.62 28.74 -1.56
N LEU A 314 5.32 27.72 -2.02
CA LEU A 314 6.67 27.82 -2.57
C LEU A 314 6.78 27.35 -4.04
N GLY A 315 5.77 26.67 -4.56
CA GLY A 315 5.75 26.21 -5.94
C GLY A 315 6.45 24.85 -6.17
N THR A 316 6.37 24.41 -7.40
CA THR A 316 6.84 23.08 -7.85
C THR A 316 8.35 22.94 -7.87
N GLU A 317 9.08 24.01 -8.22
CA GLU A 317 10.55 23.97 -8.27
C GLU A 317 11.16 23.77 -6.90
N GLU A 318 10.61 24.42 -5.87
CA GLU A 318 11.11 24.26 -4.51
C GLU A 318 10.76 22.87 -3.95
N TYR A 319 9.58 22.34 -4.30
CA TYR A 319 9.25 20.97 -3.92
C TYR A 319 10.17 19.94 -4.61
N GLN A 320 10.56 20.16 -5.88
CA GLN A 320 11.55 19.31 -6.54
C GLN A 320 12.88 19.31 -5.81
N LYS A 321 13.35 20.48 -5.34
CA LYS A 321 14.58 20.55 -4.50
C LYS A 321 14.45 19.74 -3.22
N ARG A 322 13.26 19.73 -2.59
CA ARG A 322 13.00 18.87 -1.41
C ARG A 322 13.07 17.39 -1.75
N ILE A 323 12.57 16.99 -2.93
CA ILE A 323 12.72 15.61 -3.42
C ILE A 323 14.20 15.27 -3.60
N ASP A 324 14.98 16.15 -4.24
CA ASP A 324 16.41 15.93 -4.51
C ASP A 324 17.24 15.84 -3.21
N GLN A 325 16.80 16.56 -2.16
CA GLN A 325 17.40 16.57 -0.83
C GLN A 325 16.76 15.60 0.17
N ALA A 326 15.91 14.67 -0.32
CA ALA A 326 15.21 13.75 0.55
C ALA A 326 16.18 12.93 1.43
N GLU A 327 15.93 12.93 2.74
CA GLU A 327 16.79 12.32 3.74
C GLU A 327 16.69 10.78 3.67
N ASN A 328 17.82 10.10 3.78
CA ASN A 328 17.85 8.65 3.92
C ASN A 328 17.02 8.21 5.14
N SER A 329 16.22 7.14 4.99
CA SER A 329 15.29 6.70 6.03
C SER A 329 15.96 6.38 7.37
N PHE A 330 17.13 5.75 7.35
CA PHE A 330 17.87 5.47 8.59
C PHE A 330 18.35 6.75 9.27
N LEU A 331 18.88 7.71 8.51
CA LEU A 331 19.32 9.00 9.07
C LEU A 331 18.13 9.81 9.61
N PHE A 332 16.95 9.67 8.99
CA PHE A 332 15.71 10.22 9.52
C PHE A 332 15.32 9.55 10.85
N GLU A 333 15.39 8.22 10.94
CA GLU A 333 15.11 7.50 12.19
C GLU A 333 16.05 7.94 13.32
N ILE A 334 17.35 8.14 13.03
CA ILE A 334 18.31 8.62 14.02
C ILE A 334 18.02 10.06 14.44
N ARG A 335 17.62 10.93 13.50
CA ARG A 335 17.21 12.30 13.81
C ARG A 335 15.95 12.35 14.67
N MET A 336 15.00 11.43 14.46
CA MET A 336 13.82 11.35 15.32
C MET A 336 14.15 10.76 16.69
N LEU A 337 15.13 9.85 16.76
CA LEU A 337 15.64 9.31 18.01
C LEU A 337 16.31 10.41 18.86
N GLU A 338 17.11 11.28 18.24
CA GLU A 338 17.80 12.41 18.86
C GLU A 338 16.85 13.29 19.68
N GLN A 339 15.60 13.49 19.21
CA GLN A 339 14.62 14.34 19.89
C GLN A 339 14.24 13.86 21.31
N ASN A 340 14.56 12.61 21.64
CA ASN A 340 14.31 12.04 22.97
C ASN A 340 15.48 12.20 23.93
N TYR A 341 16.56 12.85 23.51
CA TYR A 341 17.79 12.98 24.28
C TYR A 341 18.25 14.44 24.37
N ASP A 342 18.77 14.84 25.52
CA ASP A 342 19.48 16.12 25.66
C ASP A 342 20.93 15.95 25.16
N MET A 343 21.20 16.49 23.97
CA MET A 343 22.51 16.38 23.34
C MET A 343 23.59 17.27 24.01
N ASN A 344 23.20 18.16 24.95
CA ASN A 344 24.12 18.96 25.74
C ASN A 344 24.55 18.26 27.04
N ASP A 345 23.72 17.28 27.51
CA ASP A 345 24.05 16.45 28.66
C ASP A 345 24.91 15.25 28.24
N PRO A 346 26.13 15.07 28.81
CA PRO A 346 27.03 13.98 28.43
C PRO A 346 26.46 12.59 28.65
N GLU A 347 25.67 12.36 29.70
CA GLU A 347 25.06 11.05 29.98
C GLU A 347 23.96 10.73 28.96
N SER A 348 23.08 11.70 28.68
CA SER A 348 22.02 11.58 27.70
C SER A 348 22.58 11.37 26.29
N LYS A 349 23.61 12.14 25.93
CA LYS A 349 24.32 11.99 24.65
C LYS A 349 24.97 10.61 24.50
N THR A 350 25.56 10.09 25.56
CA THR A 350 26.13 8.73 25.58
C THR A 350 25.03 7.69 25.39
N ALA A 351 23.87 7.86 26.01
CA ALA A 351 22.72 6.99 25.85
C ALA A 351 22.21 7.02 24.40
N PHE A 352 22.13 8.18 23.77
CA PHE A 352 21.80 8.34 22.35
C PHE A 352 22.76 7.57 21.43
N TYR A 353 24.09 7.69 21.65
CA TYR A 353 25.06 6.96 20.85
C TYR A 353 24.97 5.43 21.03
N ASN A 354 24.72 4.97 22.24
CA ASN A 354 24.49 3.53 22.50
C ASN A 354 23.26 3.01 21.74
N GLU A 355 22.16 3.76 21.75
CA GLU A 355 20.95 3.35 21.04
C GLU A 355 21.14 3.41 19.51
N THR A 356 21.83 4.43 19.00
CA THR A 356 22.23 4.55 17.60
C THR A 356 23.10 3.38 17.17
N ALA A 357 24.09 3.00 17.99
CA ALA A 357 24.95 1.85 17.70
C ALA A 357 24.17 0.53 17.66
N ARG A 358 23.15 0.35 18.53
CA ARG A 358 22.24 -0.84 18.45
C ARG A 358 21.48 -0.89 17.13
N ARG A 359 21.00 0.25 16.63
CA ARG A 359 20.30 0.32 15.33
C ARG A 359 21.22 0.05 14.16
N LEU A 360 22.48 0.45 14.23
CA LEU A 360 23.50 0.15 13.22
C LEU A 360 23.77 -1.37 13.08
N LEU A 361 23.55 -2.16 14.13
CA LEU A 361 23.64 -3.64 14.07
C LEU A 361 22.57 -4.29 13.18
N ALA A 362 21.52 -3.58 12.81
CA ALA A 362 20.50 -4.08 11.87
C ALA A 362 21.02 -4.21 10.42
N PHE A 363 22.19 -3.67 10.12
CA PHE A 363 22.86 -3.84 8.81
C PHE A 363 23.81 -5.04 8.86
N PRO A 364 23.49 -6.16 8.21
CA PRO A 364 24.31 -7.36 8.27
C PRO A 364 25.63 -7.20 7.52
N GLU A 365 25.61 -6.52 6.38
CA GLU A 365 26.80 -6.34 5.54
C GLU A 365 27.75 -5.29 6.16
N GLU A 366 29.00 -5.68 6.35
CA GLU A 366 29.99 -4.83 7.02
C GLU A 366 30.25 -3.52 6.27
N LEU A 367 30.36 -3.57 4.93
CA LEU A 367 30.58 -2.38 4.11
C LEU A 367 29.41 -1.40 4.22
N GLU A 368 28.19 -1.91 4.10
CA GLU A 368 26.98 -1.10 4.26
C GLU A 368 26.92 -0.48 5.65
N ARG A 369 27.13 -1.27 6.69
CA ARG A 369 27.15 -0.81 8.07
C ARG A 369 28.22 0.28 8.30
N ASN A 370 29.42 0.12 7.77
CA ASN A 370 30.48 1.12 7.88
C ASN A 370 30.12 2.44 7.16
N ASN A 371 29.43 2.38 6.02
CA ASN A 371 28.94 3.58 5.34
C ASN A 371 27.91 4.33 6.21
N TYR A 372 27.00 3.62 6.88
CA TYR A 372 26.06 4.23 7.83
C TYR A 372 26.74 4.73 9.10
N ILE A 373 27.76 4.04 9.62
CA ILE A 373 28.58 4.51 10.74
C ILE A 373 29.24 5.83 10.35
N GLN A 374 29.84 5.94 9.15
CA GLN A 374 30.46 7.17 8.67
C GLN A 374 29.43 8.31 8.55
N ALA A 375 28.27 8.06 7.95
CA ALA A 375 27.23 9.07 7.80
C ALA A 375 26.71 9.61 9.15
N VAL A 376 26.58 8.75 10.16
CA VAL A 376 26.20 9.15 11.52
C VAL A 376 27.34 9.89 12.20
N ALA A 377 28.58 9.41 12.05
CA ALA A 377 29.77 10.05 12.63
C ALA A 377 29.93 11.48 12.15
N ASP A 378 29.78 11.71 10.84
CA ASP A 378 29.85 13.04 10.23
C ASP A 378 28.73 13.96 10.72
N LYS A 379 27.48 13.44 10.75
CA LYS A 379 26.29 14.22 11.16
C LYS A 379 26.37 14.67 12.62
N TYR A 380 26.81 13.79 13.52
CA TYR A 380 26.82 14.04 14.97
C TYR A 380 28.20 14.40 15.52
N ARG A 381 29.20 14.57 14.66
CA ARG A 381 30.59 14.95 15.02
C ARG A 381 31.18 14.03 16.09
N ILE A 382 30.98 12.71 15.94
CA ILE A 382 31.65 11.68 16.73
C ILE A 382 32.74 11.02 15.90
N GLY A 383 33.84 10.58 16.53
CA GLY A 383 34.88 9.84 15.81
C GLY A 383 34.35 8.56 15.17
N PHE A 384 34.64 8.34 13.88
CA PHE A 384 34.23 7.13 13.17
C PHE A 384 34.66 5.84 13.91
N GLU A 385 35.94 5.79 14.32
CA GLU A 385 36.50 4.63 15.02
C GLU A 385 35.84 4.44 16.40
N ASP A 386 35.44 5.51 17.08
CA ASP A 386 34.79 5.42 18.39
C ASP A 386 33.38 4.83 18.25
N LEU A 387 32.60 5.30 17.26
CA LEU A 387 31.29 4.74 16.97
C LEU A 387 31.39 3.29 16.47
N ARG A 388 32.37 2.98 15.61
CA ARG A 388 32.64 1.63 15.13
C ARG A 388 33.00 0.67 16.25
N LYS A 389 33.87 1.06 17.18
CA LYS A 389 34.21 0.29 18.39
C LYS A 389 32.97 0.04 19.24
N LEU A 390 32.13 1.05 19.43
CA LEU A 390 30.89 0.92 20.18
C LEU A 390 29.94 -0.12 19.54
N VAL A 391 29.75 -0.04 18.23
CA VAL A 391 28.96 -1.02 17.46
C VAL A 391 29.51 -2.44 17.61
N ASN A 392 30.83 -2.61 17.46
CA ASN A 392 31.49 -3.90 17.57
C ASN A 392 31.39 -4.48 19.00
N ASN A 393 31.56 -3.64 20.03
CA ASN A 393 31.41 -4.07 21.42
C ASN A 393 30.00 -4.54 21.74
N LEU A 394 28.99 -3.85 21.22
CA LEU A 394 27.60 -4.25 21.36
C LEU A 394 27.29 -5.56 20.59
N ALA A 395 27.88 -5.76 19.43
CA ALA A 395 27.79 -7.00 18.67
C ALA A 395 28.35 -8.19 19.46
N MET A 396 29.53 -8.02 20.09
CA MET A 396 30.16 -9.04 20.92
C MET A 396 29.38 -9.32 22.21
N ALA A 397 28.84 -8.27 22.85
CA ALA A 397 28.00 -8.42 24.05
C ALA A 397 26.65 -9.11 23.75
N GLY A 398 26.11 -8.94 22.56
CA GLY A 398 24.88 -9.63 22.09
C GLY A 398 25.09 -11.12 21.80
N SER A 399 26.33 -11.56 21.55
CA SER A 399 26.67 -12.96 21.34
C SER A 399 26.92 -13.75 22.63
N GLY A 400 26.98 -13.09 23.80
CA GLY A 400 27.23 -13.67 25.11
C GLY A 400 26.24 -13.15 26.17
N ILE A 401 25.10 -13.79 26.33
CA ILE A 401 23.98 -13.37 27.18
C ILE A 401 24.28 -13.48 28.66
N LYS A 402 24.32 -12.34 29.38
CA LYS A 402 23.79 -12.22 30.74
C LYS A 402 22.86 -11.01 30.81
N LYS A 403 21.59 -11.28 31.10
CA LYS A 403 20.54 -10.26 31.27
C LYS A 403 20.90 -9.30 32.39
N ALA A 404 21.03 -8.01 32.10
CA ALA A 404 20.97 -6.97 33.13
C ALA A 404 19.49 -6.55 33.32
N ALA A 405 19.13 -6.29 34.58
CA ALA A 405 17.76 -6.01 34.99
C ALA A 405 17.19 -4.73 34.36
N PRO A 406 15.89 -4.65 34.11
CA PRO A 406 15.27 -3.53 33.43
C PRO A 406 15.04 -2.35 34.37
N LEU A 407 15.43 -1.14 33.90
CA LEU A 407 14.95 0.12 34.48
C LEU A 407 13.48 0.31 34.10
N LYS A 408 12.63 0.49 35.10
CA LYS A 408 11.20 0.69 34.96
C LYS A 408 10.88 2.02 34.26
N SER A 409 10.42 1.98 33.03
CA SER A 409 9.61 3.05 32.42
C SER A 409 8.26 2.45 32.04
N GLY A 410 7.19 3.05 32.57
CA GLY A 410 5.83 2.54 32.39
C GLY A 410 5.34 2.72 30.96
N ILE A 411 5.44 1.68 30.17
CA ILE A 411 4.71 1.46 28.93
C ILE A 411 4.27 0.01 28.98
N HIS A 412 2.99 -0.23 28.77
CA HIS A 412 2.41 -1.56 28.76
C HIS A 412 3.17 -2.51 27.86
N GLU A 413 3.92 -3.45 28.44
CA GLU A 413 4.57 -4.55 27.75
C GLU A 413 3.51 -5.50 27.19
N LYS A 414 3.43 -5.59 25.85
CA LYS A 414 2.97 -6.82 25.23
C LYS A 414 4.00 -7.90 25.56
N LYS A 415 3.60 -8.93 26.30
CA LYS A 415 4.40 -10.14 26.56
C LYS A 415 4.97 -10.63 25.22
N LYS A 416 6.31 -10.78 25.11
CA LYS A 416 6.93 -11.57 24.05
C LYS A 416 6.35 -12.96 24.14
N GLU A 417 5.59 -13.38 23.15
CA GLU A 417 5.18 -14.77 23.01
C GLU A 417 6.45 -15.61 22.87
N ASP A 418 6.49 -16.71 23.60
CA ASP A 418 7.56 -17.70 23.54
C ASP A 418 7.70 -18.17 22.09
N GLY A 419 8.90 -18.14 21.52
CA GLY A 419 9.14 -18.51 20.13
C GLY A 419 8.62 -19.90 19.77
N MET A 420 8.62 -20.83 20.75
CA MET A 420 8.05 -22.16 20.62
C MET A 420 6.52 -22.10 20.44
N LYS A 421 5.82 -21.27 21.21
CA LYS A 421 4.37 -21.07 21.06
C LYS A 421 4.01 -20.48 19.71
N GLN A 422 4.81 -19.53 19.25
CA GLN A 422 4.58 -18.89 17.94
C GLN A 422 4.82 -19.88 16.78
N SER A 423 5.83 -20.74 16.88
CA SER A 423 6.09 -21.81 15.91
C SER A 423 4.95 -22.84 15.87
N GLN A 424 4.47 -23.28 17.02
CA GLN A 424 3.35 -24.22 17.13
C GLN A 424 2.05 -23.63 16.56
N LYS A 425 1.75 -22.36 16.87
CA LYS A 425 0.62 -21.63 16.30
C LYS A 425 0.70 -21.53 14.77
N LEU A 426 1.88 -21.20 14.25
CA LEU A 426 2.13 -21.08 12.81
C LEU A 426 1.94 -22.43 12.10
N LEU A 427 2.45 -23.51 12.69
CA LEU A 427 2.29 -24.86 12.15
C LEU A 427 0.81 -25.28 12.08
N LEU A 428 0.04 -25.05 13.14
CA LEU A 428 -1.40 -25.32 13.15
C LEU A 428 -2.14 -24.49 12.09
N THR A 429 -1.76 -23.22 11.92
CA THR A 429 -2.35 -22.36 10.87
C THR A 429 -2.09 -22.94 9.49
N TRP A 430 -0.86 -23.34 9.18
CA TRP A 430 -0.51 -23.94 7.89
C TRP A 430 -1.23 -25.26 7.63
N LEU A 431 -1.39 -26.10 8.66
CA LEU A 431 -2.15 -27.36 8.54
C LEU A 431 -3.64 -27.13 8.24
N ILE A 432 -4.21 -26.02 8.76
CA ILE A 432 -5.59 -25.63 8.45
C ILE A 432 -5.71 -25.10 7.01
N GLU A 433 -4.70 -24.34 6.55
CA GLU A 433 -4.70 -23.73 5.21
C GLU A 433 -4.40 -24.75 4.09
N ASP A 434 -3.51 -25.71 4.33
CA ASP A 434 -3.14 -26.74 3.35
C ASP A 434 -3.05 -28.13 4.02
N THR A 435 -4.11 -28.89 3.86
CA THR A 435 -4.23 -30.26 4.44
C THR A 435 -3.17 -31.23 3.92
N ARG A 436 -2.57 -30.98 2.75
CA ARG A 436 -1.51 -31.82 2.18
C ARG A 436 -0.21 -31.79 2.98
N LEU A 437 -0.01 -30.74 3.76
CA LEU A 437 1.13 -30.63 4.67
C LEU A 437 1.11 -31.71 5.75
N PHE A 438 -0.08 -32.19 6.15
CA PHE A 438 -0.20 -33.24 7.14
C PHE A 438 0.53 -34.54 6.71
N ASP A 439 0.37 -34.94 5.45
CA ASP A 439 1.06 -36.12 4.91
C ASP A 439 2.59 -36.01 4.96
N SER A 440 3.10 -34.79 4.87
CA SER A 440 4.55 -34.53 4.94
C SER A 440 5.12 -34.56 6.34
N ILE A 441 4.29 -34.30 7.37
CA ILE A 441 4.75 -34.15 8.77
C ILE A 441 4.30 -35.26 9.70
N LYS A 442 3.30 -36.06 9.37
CA LYS A 442 2.72 -37.12 10.23
C LYS A 442 3.69 -38.17 10.75
N GLY A 443 4.87 -38.29 10.13
CA GLY A 443 5.95 -39.18 10.60
C GLY A 443 6.98 -38.51 11.50
N TRP A 444 6.88 -37.19 11.72
CA TRP A 444 7.90 -36.39 12.42
C TRP A 444 7.34 -35.64 13.61
N ILE A 445 6.04 -35.30 13.60
CA ILE A 445 5.37 -34.50 14.62
C ILE A 445 4.08 -35.18 15.03
N THR A 446 3.86 -35.25 16.33
CA THR A 446 2.67 -35.81 16.99
C THR A 446 1.96 -34.70 17.79
N GLU A 447 0.73 -34.97 18.25
CA GLU A 447 -0.01 -34.04 19.12
C GLU A 447 0.70 -33.79 20.46
N GLU A 448 1.58 -34.72 20.88
CA GLU A 448 2.34 -34.61 22.13
C GLU A 448 3.46 -33.56 22.07
N ASP A 449 3.90 -33.22 20.86
CA ASP A 449 4.95 -32.20 20.62
C ASP A 449 4.45 -30.77 20.85
N PHE A 450 3.14 -30.60 21.00
CA PHE A 450 2.53 -29.30 21.30
C PHE A 450 2.50 -29.06 22.81
N THR A 451 3.27 -28.08 23.26
CA THR A 451 3.50 -27.80 24.70
C THR A 451 2.32 -27.08 25.36
N GLU A 452 1.56 -26.28 24.60
CA GLU A 452 0.40 -25.58 25.15
C GLU A 452 -0.86 -26.45 25.09
N PRO A 453 -1.65 -26.52 26.18
CA PRO A 453 -2.84 -27.38 26.23
C PRO A 453 -3.86 -27.09 25.12
N LEU A 454 -4.02 -25.79 24.76
CA LEU A 454 -4.92 -25.38 23.67
C LEU A 454 -4.42 -25.85 22.30
N TYR A 455 -3.12 -25.70 22.04
CA TYR A 455 -2.52 -26.11 20.78
C TYR A 455 -2.46 -27.63 20.63
N ARG A 456 -2.21 -28.35 21.73
CA ARG A 456 -2.25 -29.82 21.77
C ARG A 456 -3.66 -30.33 21.40
N LYS A 457 -4.69 -29.73 22.00
CA LYS A 457 -6.07 -30.10 21.70
C LYS A 457 -6.44 -29.83 20.23
N ALA A 458 -6.04 -28.66 19.69
CA ALA A 458 -6.24 -28.33 18.30
C ALA A 458 -5.48 -29.29 17.36
N ALA A 459 -4.23 -29.64 17.69
CA ALA A 459 -3.45 -30.62 16.93
C ALA A 459 -4.13 -32.01 16.95
N GLN A 460 -4.60 -32.45 18.10
CA GLN A 460 -5.30 -33.73 18.25
C GLN A 460 -6.57 -33.81 17.39
N GLU A 461 -7.36 -32.76 17.38
CA GLU A 461 -8.58 -32.68 16.53
C GLU A 461 -8.20 -32.69 15.03
N LEU A 462 -7.21 -31.90 14.62
CA LEU A 462 -6.73 -31.85 13.23
C LEU A 462 -6.14 -33.18 12.77
N PHE A 463 -5.28 -33.80 13.58
CA PHE A 463 -4.61 -35.07 13.25
C PHE A 463 -5.61 -36.21 13.19
N THR A 464 -6.62 -36.21 14.05
CA THR A 464 -7.72 -37.18 14.03
C THR A 464 -8.56 -37.02 12.74
N GLN A 465 -8.89 -35.78 12.38
CA GLN A 465 -9.65 -35.50 11.16
C GLN A 465 -8.86 -35.87 9.91
N TYR A 466 -7.60 -35.52 9.82
CA TYR A 466 -6.77 -35.80 8.64
C TYR A 466 -6.33 -37.26 8.54
N GLY A 467 -6.20 -37.95 9.67
CA GLY A 467 -5.93 -39.39 9.73
C GLY A 467 -7.15 -40.27 9.38
N ALA A 468 -8.36 -39.74 9.49
CA ALA A 468 -9.62 -40.46 9.29
C ALA A 468 -10.23 -40.32 7.87
N VAL A 469 -9.67 -39.48 6.97
CA VAL A 469 -10.38 -39.09 5.71
C VAL A 469 -9.83 -39.77 4.47
N SER A 470 -10.69 -40.58 3.90
CA SER A 470 -11.01 -40.68 2.50
C SER A 470 -11.90 -39.49 2.11
N TYR A 471 -11.48 -38.70 1.13
CA TYR A 471 -12.05 -37.46 0.60
C TYR A 471 -13.57 -37.28 0.65
N THR A 472 -14.09 -36.37 1.47
CA THR A 472 -15.31 -35.58 1.24
C THR A 472 -15.32 -34.32 2.11
N HIS A 473 -15.65 -33.19 1.51
CA HIS A 473 -15.87 -31.83 2.00
C HIS A 473 -15.82 -31.55 3.53
N LEU A 474 -14.83 -30.72 3.93
CA LEU A 474 -14.70 -30.12 5.26
C LEU A 474 -15.73 -28.99 5.47
N THR A 475 -16.65 -29.21 6.40
CA THR A 475 -17.35 -28.14 7.09
C THR A 475 -16.59 -27.84 8.39
N LEU A 476 -16.05 -26.62 8.51
CA LEU A 476 -15.42 -26.12 9.71
C LEU A 476 -16.44 -26.02 10.86
N PRO A 477 -16.21 -26.64 12.01
CA PRO A 477 -16.90 -26.26 13.22
C PRO A 477 -16.30 -24.94 13.74
N THR A 478 -17.18 -24.07 14.20
CA THR A 478 -16.98 -22.74 14.73
C THR A 478 -15.91 -22.72 15.85
N ILE A 479 -14.66 -22.44 15.51
CA ILE A 479 -13.63 -22.04 16.47
C ILE A 479 -13.24 -20.58 16.14
N CYS A 480 -14.21 -19.69 16.17
CA CYS A 480 -14.02 -18.25 16.18
C CYS A 480 -14.70 -17.68 17.41
N SER A 481 -14.16 -17.93 18.59
CA SER A 481 -14.38 -17.11 19.78
C SER A 481 -13.53 -17.63 20.96
N VAL A 482 -12.26 -17.25 20.97
CA VAL A 482 -11.50 -16.92 22.19
C VAL A 482 -10.41 -15.92 21.81
#